data_4c4404e9fdc3d8ec64eb745b3872f498
#
_entry.id   4c4404e9fdc3d8ec64eb745b3872f498
#
_cell.length_a   1.000
_cell.length_b   1.000
_cell.length_c   1.000
_cell.angle_alpha   90.00
_cell.angle_beta   90.00
_cell.angle_gamma   90.00
#
_symmetry.space_group_name_H-M   'P 1'
#
loop_
_entity.id
_entity.type
_entity.pdbx_description
1 polymer ?
#
loop_
_entity_poly.entity_id
_entity_poly.type
_entity_poly.pdbx_seq_one_letter_code
_entity_poly.pdbx_strand_id
1 'polypeptide(L)'
;MGNIVRKLPIGIQSFDKLRTENYLYVDKTEFIYQMAYQGVPYFLSRPRRFGKSLLLSTFKAYFEGKKELFRGLAIEKLETEWKEHPVLHFSLNAELYDSRKALENMLERQLREWEKIYDTGGEGITYSGRFMTIIRRAAEITGRKVVVLIDEYDKPLLRNLHNEELQNEFRELLTAFYTVLKDADPWLRFVFITGVTKFAQVGIFSNLNHLNDISLAPQYAALCGMTLPEIEATFQPELHALAEANKLSYEDTIEKITRRYDGYHFDFRSGIALYNPFSVLNVLSKQVFYDYWFASGTPTFLAEMLRKTNYDIRELDGIEVSEVSLSDDRANINNPVPMIYQSGYLTIKSYDERFRLYTLGYPNEEVKYGFLNFVASMYAHLPETETPFYIGKFIQELESGNTEAFLTRLKAFFADIPYELNDRTERHYQVVFYIVFKLLGQFTEAEVRSAQGRADAIVKTPRYIVVFEFKLRGTAEEAIRQIDDRGYLIPYTADEREVVKVGVAFDAATRNLGEWLIEKTL
;
A
#
# COMPACT_ATOMS: atom_id res chain seq x y z
N MET A 1 1.94 -17.14 38.32
CA MET A 1 1.10 -15.99 37.97
C MET A 1 0.60 -16.24 36.55
N GLY A 2 -0.70 -16.39 36.36
CA GLY A 2 -1.25 -16.64 35.02
C GLY A 2 -0.90 -15.50 34.09
N ASN A 3 -0.34 -15.82 32.92
CA ASN A 3 -0.08 -14.85 31.88
C ASN A 3 -1.40 -14.14 31.52
N ILE A 4 -1.54 -12.88 31.91
CA ILE A 4 -2.64 -12.04 31.44
C ILE A 4 -2.42 -11.92 29.93
N VAL A 5 -3.33 -12.51 29.16
CA VAL A 5 -3.29 -12.41 27.69
C VAL A 5 -3.51 -10.94 27.33
N ARG A 6 -2.46 -10.30 26.79
CA ARG A 6 -2.53 -8.91 26.31
C ARG A 6 -3.31 -8.88 25.00
N LYS A 7 -4.25 -7.94 24.89
CA LYS A 7 -5.14 -7.85 23.72
C LYS A 7 -4.51 -7.00 22.61
N LEU A 8 -4.23 -7.61 21.48
CA LEU A 8 -3.76 -6.92 20.28
C LEU A 8 -4.93 -6.29 19.50
N PRO A 9 -4.88 -5.02 19.10
CA PRO A 9 -6.01 -4.29 18.50
C PRO A 9 -6.19 -4.58 17.01
N ILE A 10 -6.23 -5.85 16.61
CA ILE A 10 -6.38 -6.24 15.20
C ILE A 10 -7.76 -5.84 14.70
N GLY A 11 -7.80 -4.91 13.72
CA GLY A 11 -9.05 -4.45 13.13
C GLY A 11 -9.88 -3.51 14.00
N ILE A 12 -9.36 -3.08 15.16
CA ILE A 12 -10.05 -2.13 16.04
C ILE A 12 -9.90 -0.71 15.46
N GLN A 13 -11.05 -0.07 15.19
CA GLN A 13 -11.13 1.30 14.65
C GLN A 13 -11.68 2.30 15.67
N SER A 14 -12.28 1.82 16.76
CA SER A 14 -12.84 2.66 17.81
C SER A 14 -11.84 2.84 18.95
N PHE A 15 -11.45 4.09 19.22
CA PHE A 15 -10.59 4.44 20.35
C PHE A 15 -11.27 4.17 21.69
N ASP A 16 -12.59 4.45 21.79
CA ASP A 16 -13.40 4.12 22.98
C ASP A 16 -13.27 2.64 23.30
N LYS A 17 -13.57 1.76 22.34
CA LYS A 17 -13.46 0.31 22.52
C LYS A 17 -12.03 -0.11 22.87
N LEU A 18 -11.04 0.45 22.19
CA LEU A 18 -9.64 0.13 22.43
C LEU A 18 -9.25 0.40 23.89
N ARG A 19 -9.65 1.56 24.42
CA ARG A 19 -9.31 1.97 25.79
C ARG A 19 -10.15 1.28 26.87
N THR A 20 -11.46 1.15 26.65
CA THR A 20 -12.37 0.54 27.64
C THR A 20 -12.15 -0.97 27.80
N GLU A 21 -11.74 -1.65 26.73
CA GLU A 21 -11.48 -3.08 26.75
C GLU A 21 -10.00 -3.45 26.98
N ASN A 22 -9.13 -2.45 27.28
CA ASN A 22 -7.71 -2.62 27.57
C ASN A 22 -6.90 -3.31 26.46
N TYR A 23 -7.11 -2.90 25.21
CA TYR A 23 -6.21 -3.27 24.12
C TYR A 23 -4.89 -2.52 24.22
N LEU A 24 -3.81 -3.11 23.69
CA LEU A 24 -2.56 -2.41 23.52
C LEU A 24 -2.72 -1.24 22.54
N TYR A 25 -2.03 -0.14 22.81
CA TYR A 25 -2.12 1.06 21.99
C TYR A 25 -0.72 1.67 21.77
N VAL A 26 -0.35 1.90 20.53
CA VAL A 26 0.81 2.71 20.17
C VAL A 26 0.37 4.17 20.25
N ASP A 27 0.91 4.89 21.23
CA ASP A 27 0.45 6.22 21.58
C ASP A 27 0.86 7.28 20.54
N LYS A 28 -0.13 7.85 19.87
CA LYS A 28 0.01 8.95 18.90
C LYS A 28 -0.65 10.25 19.41
N THR A 29 -1.01 10.30 20.68
CA THR A 29 -1.85 11.39 21.20
C THR A 29 -1.13 12.73 21.32
N GLU A 30 0.19 12.75 21.27
CA GLU A 30 0.94 14.01 21.15
C GLU A 30 0.59 14.74 19.83
N PHE A 31 0.50 14.01 18.72
CA PHE A 31 0.04 14.59 17.44
C PHE A 31 -1.39 15.12 17.53
N ILE A 32 -2.29 14.39 18.24
CA ILE A 32 -3.66 14.85 18.46
C ILE A 32 -3.67 16.23 19.11
N TYR A 33 -2.90 16.41 20.20
CA TYR A 33 -2.80 17.67 20.90
C TYR A 33 -2.24 18.79 20.01
N GLN A 34 -1.10 18.55 19.35
CA GLN A 34 -0.45 19.54 18.49
C GLN A 34 -1.36 20.02 17.36
N MET A 35 -2.04 19.09 16.67
CA MET A 35 -2.96 19.41 15.57
C MET A 35 -4.21 20.13 16.06
N ALA A 36 -4.79 19.68 17.18
CA ALA A 36 -5.94 20.33 17.79
C ALA A 36 -5.57 21.75 18.26
N TYR A 37 -4.38 21.95 18.80
CA TYR A 37 -3.91 23.28 19.22
C TYR A 37 -3.81 24.26 18.05
N GLN A 38 -3.24 23.84 16.91
CA GLN A 38 -3.13 24.68 15.71
C GLN A 38 -4.50 25.02 15.09
N GLY A 39 -5.45 24.08 15.12
CA GLY A 39 -6.85 24.32 14.77
C GLY A 39 -7.11 24.65 13.29
N VAL A 40 -6.21 24.25 12.37
CA VAL A 40 -6.39 24.43 10.92
C VAL A 40 -7.09 23.19 10.32
N PRO A 41 -7.74 23.32 9.16
CA PRO A 41 -8.23 22.15 8.42
C PRO A 41 -7.07 21.29 7.87
N TYR A 42 -7.14 19.98 8.10
CA TYR A 42 -6.12 19.04 7.65
C TYR A 42 -6.66 18.01 6.67
N PHE A 43 -5.80 17.62 5.73
CA PHE A 43 -6.00 16.49 4.83
C PHE A 43 -4.86 15.48 4.97
N LEU A 44 -5.21 14.19 5.06
CA LEU A 44 -4.25 13.09 5.14
C LEU A 44 -4.64 11.94 4.20
N SER A 45 -3.78 11.62 3.24
CA SER A 45 -3.85 10.34 2.54
C SER A 45 -2.82 9.35 3.10
N ARG A 46 -3.26 8.11 3.29
CA ARG A 46 -2.42 6.96 3.67
C ARG A 46 -2.99 5.69 3.07
N PRO A 47 -2.18 4.69 2.77
CA PRO A 47 -2.66 3.40 2.33
C PRO A 47 -3.67 2.77 3.30
N ARG A 48 -4.37 1.75 2.87
CA ARG A 48 -5.28 0.98 3.73
C ARG A 48 -4.53 0.35 4.90
N ARG A 49 -5.20 0.18 6.04
CA ARG A 49 -4.68 -0.49 7.24
C ARG A 49 -3.56 0.24 7.99
N PHE A 50 -3.37 1.53 7.74
CA PHE A 50 -2.40 2.38 8.47
C PHE A 50 -2.98 3.07 9.72
N GLY A 51 -4.23 2.82 10.10
CA GLY A 51 -4.81 3.36 11.33
C GLY A 51 -5.55 4.69 11.20
N LYS A 52 -5.88 5.15 9.98
CA LYS A 52 -6.63 6.42 9.74
C LYS A 52 -7.93 6.51 10.53
N SER A 53 -8.78 5.50 10.45
CA SER A 53 -10.08 5.48 11.14
C SER A 53 -9.92 5.49 12.67
N LEU A 54 -8.88 4.82 13.20
CA LEU A 54 -8.56 4.89 14.63
C LEU A 54 -8.10 6.31 15.01
N LEU A 55 -7.29 6.97 14.18
CA LEU A 55 -6.87 8.36 14.37
C LEU A 55 -8.08 9.30 14.44
N LEU A 56 -9.04 9.18 13.49
CA LEU A 56 -10.27 9.96 13.55
C LEU A 56 -11.10 9.67 14.81
N SER A 57 -11.20 8.40 15.19
CA SER A 57 -11.89 8.01 16.43
C SER A 57 -11.20 8.59 17.68
N THR A 58 -9.86 8.72 17.66
CA THR A 58 -9.11 9.37 18.74
C THR A 58 -9.38 10.87 18.79
N PHE A 59 -9.39 11.57 17.64
CA PHE A 59 -9.81 12.97 17.57
C PHE A 59 -11.25 13.17 18.08
N LYS A 60 -12.16 12.28 17.67
CA LYS A 60 -13.55 12.32 18.13
C LYS A 60 -13.63 12.25 19.66
N ALA A 61 -12.99 11.25 20.27
CA ALA A 61 -12.97 11.10 21.73
C ALA A 61 -12.32 12.31 22.43
N TYR A 62 -11.26 12.88 21.87
CA TYR A 62 -10.61 14.09 22.40
C TYR A 62 -11.56 15.29 22.40
N PHE A 63 -12.20 15.59 21.25
CA PHE A 63 -13.10 16.73 21.14
C PHE A 63 -14.46 16.51 21.83
N GLU A 64 -14.84 15.28 22.11
CA GLU A 64 -15.98 14.95 22.98
C GLU A 64 -15.64 15.04 24.48
N GLY A 65 -14.40 15.49 24.82
CA GLY A 65 -13.98 15.69 26.21
C GLY A 65 -13.81 14.42 27.04
N LYS A 66 -13.66 13.25 26.43
CA LYS A 66 -13.58 11.93 27.11
C LYS A 66 -12.21 11.69 27.76
N LYS A 67 -11.84 12.56 28.70
CA LYS A 67 -10.55 12.59 29.39
C LYS A 67 -10.11 11.22 29.92
N GLU A 68 -11.03 10.44 30.45
CA GLU A 68 -10.78 9.14 31.06
C GLU A 68 -10.15 8.13 30.08
N LEU A 69 -10.44 8.23 28.79
CA LEU A 69 -9.86 7.37 27.75
C LEU A 69 -8.38 7.66 27.48
N PHE A 70 -7.92 8.85 27.83
CA PHE A 70 -6.55 9.32 27.59
C PHE A 70 -5.62 9.11 28.79
N ARG A 71 -6.11 8.53 29.89
CA ARG A 71 -5.31 8.28 31.08
C ARG A 71 -4.07 7.43 30.75
N GLY A 72 -2.90 7.90 31.17
CA GLY A 72 -1.61 7.26 30.92
C GLY A 72 -1.01 7.49 29.55
N LEU A 73 -1.65 8.28 28.67
CA LEU A 73 -1.14 8.66 27.35
C LEU A 73 -0.45 10.01 27.38
N ALA A 74 0.38 10.30 26.37
CA ALA A 74 1.19 11.52 26.29
C ALA A 74 0.35 12.79 26.42
N ILE A 75 -0.82 12.85 25.80
CA ILE A 75 -1.73 14.00 25.82
C ILE A 75 -2.23 14.36 27.23
N GLU A 76 -2.28 13.41 28.16
CA GLU A 76 -2.76 13.67 29.54
C GLU A 76 -1.91 14.74 30.24
N LYS A 77 -0.61 14.83 29.87
CA LYS A 77 0.34 15.80 30.41
C LYS A 77 0.32 17.14 29.69
N LEU A 78 -0.25 17.17 28.49
CA LEU A 78 -0.26 18.33 27.60
C LEU A 78 -1.58 19.08 27.66
N GLU A 79 -2.69 18.35 27.75
CA GLU A 79 -4.04 18.93 27.74
C GLU A 79 -4.58 19.12 29.16
N THR A 80 -4.97 20.33 29.48
CA THR A 80 -5.46 20.72 30.81
C THR A 80 -6.95 21.07 30.82
N GLU A 81 -7.49 21.54 29.69
CA GLU A 81 -8.84 22.11 29.66
C GLU A 81 -9.93 21.10 29.29
N TRP A 82 -9.63 20.10 28.43
CA TRP A 82 -10.55 19.04 27.97
C TRP A 82 -11.94 19.59 27.56
N LYS A 83 -11.93 20.62 26.72
CA LYS A 83 -13.16 21.29 26.27
C LYS A 83 -13.95 20.39 25.34
N GLU A 84 -15.24 20.23 25.61
CA GLU A 84 -16.17 19.52 24.74
C GLU A 84 -16.55 20.39 23.54
N HIS A 85 -16.61 19.76 22.36
CA HIS A 85 -17.07 20.35 21.12
C HIS A 85 -18.08 19.43 20.44
N PRO A 86 -19.09 19.95 19.73
CA PRO A 86 -19.94 19.11 18.88
C PRO A 86 -19.09 18.51 17.74
N VAL A 87 -19.15 17.19 17.57
CA VAL A 87 -18.39 16.47 16.57
C VAL A 87 -19.32 15.87 15.51
N LEU A 88 -19.14 16.31 14.28
CA LEU A 88 -19.80 15.76 13.09
C LEU A 88 -18.82 14.78 12.43
N HIS A 89 -18.98 13.50 12.70
CA HIS A 89 -18.16 12.44 12.14
C HIS A 89 -18.89 11.75 10.98
N PHE A 90 -18.26 11.77 9.82
CA PHE A 90 -18.81 11.28 8.56
C PHE A 90 -17.91 10.23 7.93
N SER A 91 -18.43 9.05 7.61
CA SER A 91 -17.66 7.98 6.96
C SER A 91 -18.37 7.50 5.69
N LEU A 92 -17.65 7.54 4.57
CA LEU A 92 -18.13 7.04 3.28
C LEU A 92 -17.92 5.52 3.11
N ASN A 93 -17.72 4.77 4.20
CA ASN A 93 -17.36 3.35 4.14
C ASN A 93 -18.56 2.40 3.93
N ALA A 94 -19.77 2.83 4.22
CA ALA A 94 -20.92 1.95 4.47
C ALA A 94 -21.72 1.52 3.22
N GLU A 95 -21.43 2.07 2.01
CA GLU A 95 -22.24 1.85 0.81
C GLU A 95 -21.47 1.26 -0.36
N LEU A 96 -22.19 0.69 -1.33
CA LEU A 96 -21.60 0.12 -2.55
C LEU A 96 -21.26 1.17 -3.61
N TYR A 97 -21.95 2.31 -3.61
CA TYR A 97 -21.75 3.41 -4.57
C TYR A 97 -21.87 3.01 -6.05
N ASP A 98 -22.87 2.20 -6.39
CA ASP A 98 -23.13 1.73 -7.74
C ASP A 98 -23.92 2.74 -8.60
N SER A 99 -24.42 3.81 -7.99
CA SER A 99 -25.24 4.83 -8.60
C SER A 99 -25.13 6.16 -7.84
N ARG A 100 -25.45 7.28 -8.53
CA ARG A 100 -25.58 8.60 -7.88
C ARG A 100 -26.55 8.54 -6.70
N LYS A 101 -27.64 7.79 -6.84
CA LYS A 101 -28.65 7.64 -5.80
C LYS A 101 -28.11 6.98 -4.53
N ALA A 102 -27.17 6.05 -4.64
CA ALA A 102 -26.53 5.44 -3.48
C ALA A 102 -25.76 6.47 -2.65
N LEU A 103 -24.99 7.37 -3.29
CA LEU A 103 -24.30 8.46 -2.61
C LEU A 103 -25.29 9.46 -1.99
N GLU A 104 -26.33 9.86 -2.73
CA GLU A 104 -27.39 10.74 -2.21
C GLU A 104 -28.09 10.14 -0.98
N ASN A 105 -28.43 8.86 -1.00
CA ASN A 105 -29.07 8.17 0.13
C ASN A 105 -28.16 8.14 1.36
N MET A 106 -26.87 7.98 1.16
CA MET A 106 -25.88 8.00 2.23
C MET A 106 -25.78 9.39 2.86
N LEU A 107 -25.68 10.46 2.05
CA LEU A 107 -25.70 11.85 2.52
C LEU A 107 -27.00 12.17 3.25
N GLU A 108 -28.12 11.77 2.67
CA GLU A 108 -29.46 11.96 3.26
C GLU A 108 -29.58 11.32 4.64
N ARG A 109 -29.14 10.07 4.79
CA ARG A 109 -29.16 9.34 6.07
C ARG A 109 -28.35 10.09 7.13
N GLN A 110 -27.12 10.49 6.79
CA GLN A 110 -26.23 11.16 7.72
C GLN A 110 -26.75 12.55 8.13
N LEU A 111 -27.24 13.32 7.20
CA LEU A 111 -27.82 14.64 7.49
C LEU A 111 -29.04 14.51 8.40
N ARG A 112 -29.95 13.58 8.13
CA ARG A 112 -31.12 13.33 8.99
C ARG A 112 -30.75 12.93 10.43
N GLU A 113 -29.69 12.19 10.63
CA GLU A 113 -29.18 11.86 11.97
C GLU A 113 -28.76 13.13 12.72
N TRP A 114 -27.99 14.01 12.07
CA TRP A 114 -27.55 15.25 12.67
C TRP A 114 -28.70 16.28 12.84
N GLU A 115 -29.63 16.34 11.90
CA GLU A 115 -30.83 17.18 12.01
C GLU A 115 -31.67 16.83 13.23
N LYS A 116 -31.80 15.56 13.56
CA LYS A 116 -32.47 15.13 14.79
C LYS A 116 -31.71 15.55 16.05
N ILE A 117 -30.37 15.50 16.03
CA ILE A 117 -29.54 15.88 17.18
C ILE A 117 -29.60 17.39 17.44
N TYR A 118 -29.58 18.19 16.37
CA TYR A 118 -29.47 19.64 16.47
C TYR A 118 -30.78 20.40 16.16
N ASP A 119 -31.88 19.67 16.03
CA ASP A 119 -33.23 20.22 15.81
C ASP A 119 -33.30 21.27 14.69
N THR A 120 -32.84 20.91 13.50
CA THR A 120 -32.85 21.80 12.34
C THR A 120 -34.08 21.63 11.44
N GLY A 121 -34.92 20.63 11.71
CA GLY A 121 -36.18 20.38 10.96
C GLY A 121 -36.00 20.07 9.47
N GLY A 122 -34.76 19.80 9.02
CA GLY A 122 -34.46 19.61 7.60
C GLY A 122 -34.43 20.90 6.79
N GLU A 123 -34.18 22.03 7.44
CA GLU A 123 -34.04 23.32 6.75
C GLU A 123 -32.91 23.32 5.73
N GLY A 124 -33.21 23.72 4.50
CA GLY A 124 -32.32 23.75 3.37
C GLY A 124 -32.79 22.85 2.23
N ILE A 125 -32.72 23.36 0.99
CA ILE A 125 -33.17 22.64 -0.22
C ILE A 125 -32.12 21.64 -0.71
N THR A 126 -30.84 21.93 -0.46
CA THR A 126 -29.71 21.11 -0.94
C THR A 126 -28.98 20.44 0.21
N TYR A 127 -28.25 19.36 -0.07
CA TYR A 127 -27.39 18.69 0.92
C TYR A 127 -26.37 19.66 1.55
N SER A 128 -25.80 20.55 0.74
CA SER A 128 -24.87 21.60 1.20
C SER A 128 -25.54 22.58 2.15
N GLY A 129 -26.72 23.08 1.79
CA GLY A 129 -27.48 24.02 2.64
C GLY A 129 -27.88 23.41 3.98
N ARG A 130 -28.33 22.15 3.97
CA ARG A 130 -28.65 21.39 5.20
C ARG A 130 -27.40 21.19 6.07
N PHE A 131 -26.25 20.84 5.48
CA PHE A 131 -25.01 20.67 6.21
C PHE A 131 -24.53 21.98 6.85
N MET A 132 -24.62 23.11 6.11
CA MET A 132 -24.33 24.44 6.66
C MET A 132 -25.24 24.77 7.86
N THR A 133 -26.55 24.52 7.72
CA THR A 133 -27.53 24.77 8.79
C THR A 133 -27.22 23.93 10.03
N ILE A 134 -26.86 22.66 9.86
CA ILE A 134 -26.46 21.77 10.94
C ILE A 134 -25.22 22.30 11.67
N ILE A 135 -24.16 22.69 10.95
CA ILE A 135 -22.93 23.23 11.55
C ILE A 135 -23.26 24.49 12.37
N ARG A 136 -23.98 25.44 11.78
CA ARG A 136 -24.33 26.67 12.47
C ARG A 136 -25.19 26.39 13.70
N ARG A 137 -26.22 25.56 13.58
CA ARG A 137 -27.12 25.23 14.68
C ARG A 137 -26.43 24.46 15.81
N ALA A 138 -25.51 23.53 15.46
CA ALA A 138 -24.70 22.84 16.47
C ALA A 138 -23.84 23.81 17.26
N ALA A 139 -23.21 24.79 16.59
CA ALA A 139 -22.43 25.82 17.26
C ALA A 139 -23.31 26.74 18.16
N GLU A 140 -24.49 27.14 17.71
CA GLU A 140 -25.43 27.96 18.46
C GLU A 140 -25.94 27.27 19.73
N ILE A 141 -26.43 26.02 19.60
CA ILE A 141 -26.99 25.26 20.74
C ILE A 141 -25.93 24.98 21.80
N THR A 142 -24.71 24.61 21.38
CA THR A 142 -23.65 24.21 22.32
C THR A 142 -22.83 25.41 22.83
N GLY A 143 -22.92 26.58 22.18
CA GLY A 143 -22.03 27.70 22.43
C GLY A 143 -20.56 27.39 22.09
N ARG A 144 -20.29 26.34 21.32
CA ARG A 144 -18.96 25.83 20.97
C ARG A 144 -18.81 25.66 19.47
N LYS A 145 -17.61 25.94 18.96
CA LYS A 145 -17.29 25.66 17.55
C LYS A 145 -17.31 24.16 17.26
N VAL A 146 -17.71 23.81 16.05
CA VAL A 146 -17.94 22.43 15.58
C VAL A 146 -16.64 21.80 15.08
N VAL A 147 -16.50 20.51 15.31
CA VAL A 147 -15.45 19.66 14.73
C VAL A 147 -16.06 18.81 13.63
N VAL A 148 -15.42 18.76 12.46
CA VAL A 148 -15.82 17.92 11.33
C VAL A 148 -14.74 16.90 11.02
N LEU A 149 -15.10 15.63 11.07
CA LEU A 149 -14.20 14.49 10.80
C LEU A 149 -14.74 13.68 9.63
N ILE A 150 -13.95 13.52 8.57
CA ILE A 150 -14.37 12.83 7.34
C ILE A 150 -13.43 11.66 7.06
N ASP A 151 -13.96 10.44 7.04
CA ASP A 151 -13.21 9.22 6.75
C ASP A 151 -13.54 8.67 5.36
N GLU A 152 -12.49 8.21 4.64
CA GLU A 152 -12.58 7.57 3.32
C GLU A 152 -13.33 8.42 2.28
N TYR A 153 -13.02 9.73 2.20
CA TYR A 153 -13.68 10.69 1.31
C TYR A 153 -13.70 10.28 -0.15
N ASP A 154 -12.71 9.52 -0.59
CA ASP A 154 -12.44 9.09 -1.95
C ASP A 154 -13.08 7.74 -2.34
N LYS A 155 -13.72 7.06 -1.40
CA LYS A 155 -14.25 5.71 -1.62
C LYS A 155 -15.30 5.60 -2.73
N PRO A 156 -16.27 6.53 -2.89
CA PRO A 156 -17.20 6.48 -4.00
C PRO A 156 -16.50 6.51 -5.36
N LEU A 157 -15.44 7.30 -5.48
CA LEU A 157 -14.66 7.45 -6.71
C LEU A 157 -13.77 6.23 -6.98
N LEU A 158 -13.08 5.73 -5.95
CA LEU A 158 -12.20 4.56 -6.08
C LEU A 158 -12.94 3.28 -6.51
N ARG A 159 -14.19 3.15 -6.12
CA ARG A 159 -15.01 2.00 -6.55
C ARG A 159 -15.47 2.06 -7.99
N ASN A 160 -15.48 3.24 -8.59
CA ASN A 160 -16.02 3.50 -9.91
C ASN A 160 -14.99 4.02 -10.92
N LEU A 161 -13.72 3.65 -10.76
CA LEU A 161 -12.64 4.08 -11.67
C LEU A 161 -12.85 3.67 -13.13
N HIS A 162 -13.71 2.68 -13.36
CA HIS A 162 -14.08 2.18 -14.69
C HIS A 162 -15.27 2.94 -15.33
N ASN A 163 -15.96 3.80 -14.57
CA ASN A 163 -17.16 4.53 -15.00
C ASN A 163 -16.95 6.04 -14.82
N GLU A 164 -16.46 6.70 -15.88
CA GLU A 164 -16.12 8.12 -15.88
C GLU A 164 -17.36 9.02 -15.66
N GLU A 165 -18.51 8.65 -16.20
CA GLU A 165 -19.76 9.40 -16.05
C GLU A 165 -20.20 9.44 -14.58
N LEU A 166 -20.24 8.28 -13.93
CA LEU A 166 -20.61 8.18 -12.51
C LEU A 166 -19.58 8.86 -11.60
N GLN A 167 -18.29 8.79 -11.95
CA GLN A 167 -17.25 9.53 -11.23
C GLN A 167 -17.46 11.04 -11.28
N ASN A 168 -17.86 11.58 -12.44
CA ASN A 168 -18.11 13.01 -12.59
C ASN A 168 -19.32 13.42 -11.76
N GLU A 169 -20.41 12.64 -11.76
CA GLU A 169 -21.57 12.87 -10.90
C GLU A 169 -21.20 12.89 -9.40
N PHE A 170 -20.35 11.94 -8.97
CA PHE A 170 -19.90 11.89 -7.59
C PHE A 170 -19.00 13.09 -7.23
N ARG A 171 -18.08 13.49 -8.14
CA ARG A 171 -17.25 14.68 -7.93
C ARG A 171 -18.09 15.93 -7.76
N GLU A 172 -19.07 16.16 -8.63
CA GLU A 172 -19.95 17.32 -8.54
C GLU A 172 -20.69 17.37 -7.20
N LEU A 173 -21.28 16.24 -6.78
CA LEU A 173 -22.04 16.16 -5.54
C LEU A 173 -21.15 16.37 -4.30
N LEU A 174 -19.99 15.70 -4.26
CA LEU A 174 -19.04 15.82 -3.15
C LEU A 174 -18.38 17.21 -3.11
N THR A 175 -18.06 17.80 -4.25
CA THR A 175 -17.52 19.18 -4.33
C THR A 175 -18.51 20.17 -3.73
N ALA A 176 -19.78 20.10 -4.16
CA ALA A 176 -20.83 20.96 -3.61
C ALA A 176 -20.99 20.74 -2.09
N PHE A 177 -20.96 19.51 -1.63
CA PHE A 177 -21.11 19.17 -0.21
C PHE A 177 -19.95 19.69 0.65
N TYR A 178 -18.71 19.51 0.22
CA TYR A 178 -17.54 19.91 1.02
C TYR A 178 -17.21 21.39 0.92
N THR A 179 -17.62 22.10 -0.13
CA THR A 179 -17.40 23.56 -0.26
C THR A 179 -17.97 24.33 0.92
N VAL A 180 -19.02 23.81 1.56
CA VAL A 180 -19.60 24.36 2.79
C VAL A 180 -18.57 24.59 3.90
N LEU A 181 -17.54 23.73 4.01
CA LEU A 181 -16.53 23.85 5.07
C LEU A 181 -15.73 25.16 5.01
N LYS A 182 -15.62 25.77 3.83
CA LYS A 182 -14.99 27.09 3.68
C LYS A 182 -15.86 28.20 4.26
N ASP A 183 -17.14 28.18 3.89
CA ASP A 183 -18.07 29.22 4.33
C ASP A 183 -18.46 29.06 5.80
N ALA A 184 -18.31 27.84 6.34
CA ALA A 184 -18.57 27.52 7.74
C ALA A 184 -17.41 27.86 8.69
N ASP A 185 -16.27 28.35 8.21
CA ASP A 185 -15.06 28.64 9.01
C ASP A 185 -15.33 29.40 10.34
N PRO A 186 -16.22 30.41 10.42
CA PRO A 186 -16.52 31.08 11.70
C PRO A 186 -17.06 30.13 12.79
N TRP A 187 -17.71 29.04 12.42
CA TRP A 187 -18.31 28.05 13.32
C TRP A 187 -17.46 26.79 13.51
N LEU A 188 -16.36 26.64 12.76
CA LEU A 188 -15.52 25.45 12.82
C LEU A 188 -14.36 25.63 13.82
N ARG A 189 -14.12 24.59 14.62
CA ARG A 189 -12.97 24.45 15.52
C ARG A 189 -11.83 23.67 14.87
N PHE A 190 -12.18 22.64 14.11
CA PHE A 190 -11.23 21.70 13.54
C PHE A 190 -11.90 20.92 12.39
N VAL A 191 -11.15 20.67 11.34
CA VAL A 191 -11.57 19.80 10.23
C VAL A 191 -10.46 18.82 9.94
N PHE A 192 -10.80 17.54 9.85
CA PHE A 192 -9.84 16.51 9.46
C PHE A 192 -10.44 15.56 8.42
N ILE A 193 -9.81 15.48 7.26
CA ILE A 193 -10.28 14.69 6.12
C ILE A 193 -9.26 13.60 5.81
N THR A 194 -9.70 12.35 5.71
CA THR A 194 -8.82 11.24 5.33
C THR A 194 -9.32 10.46 4.12
N GLY A 195 -8.35 9.91 3.38
CA GLY A 195 -8.58 9.00 2.27
C GLY A 195 -7.41 8.06 2.02
N VAL A 196 -7.55 7.22 1.02
CA VAL A 196 -6.45 6.38 0.51
C VAL A 196 -5.63 7.18 -0.48
N THR A 197 -6.29 7.97 -1.33
CA THR A 197 -5.66 8.67 -2.45
C THR A 197 -5.83 10.17 -2.34
N LYS A 198 -5.00 10.90 -3.09
CA LYS A 198 -5.19 12.34 -3.38
C LYS A 198 -6.04 12.56 -4.63
N PHE A 199 -6.47 11.48 -5.25
CA PHE A 199 -7.10 11.38 -6.55
C PHE A 199 -8.25 12.35 -6.81
N ALA A 200 -9.00 12.71 -5.78
CA ALA A 200 -10.11 13.64 -5.91
C ALA A 200 -9.85 14.98 -5.20
N GLN A 201 -8.68 15.13 -4.58
CA GLN A 201 -8.40 16.30 -3.74
C GLN A 201 -8.49 17.59 -4.54
N VAL A 202 -7.82 17.68 -5.69
CA VAL A 202 -7.79 18.90 -6.51
C VAL A 202 -9.17 19.22 -7.08
N GLY A 203 -9.95 18.22 -7.50
CA GLY A 203 -11.29 18.42 -8.03
C GLY A 203 -12.32 18.73 -6.94
N ILE A 204 -12.35 17.95 -5.87
CA ILE A 204 -13.37 18.07 -4.79
C ILE A 204 -13.05 19.23 -3.85
N PHE A 205 -11.78 19.44 -3.51
CA PHE A 205 -11.36 20.46 -2.55
C PHE A 205 -10.75 21.70 -3.20
N SER A 206 -10.92 21.89 -4.52
CA SER A 206 -10.42 23.07 -5.24
C SER A 206 -10.84 24.40 -4.61
N ASN A 207 -12.00 24.42 -3.99
CA ASN A 207 -12.54 25.58 -3.28
C ASN A 207 -12.05 25.69 -1.82
N LEU A 208 -11.42 24.65 -1.26
CA LEU A 208 -10.89 24.61 0.11
C LEU A 208 -9.38 24.93 0.12
N ASN A 209 -9.01 26.10 -0.35
CA ASN A 209 -7.61 26.54 -0.49
C ASN A 209 -6.86 26.71 0.86
N HIS A 210 -7.56 26.61 1.99
CA HIS A 210 -7.00 26.65 3.35
C HIS A 210 -6.79 25.23 3.94
N LEU A 211 -7.06 24.18 3.17
CA LEU A 211 -6.84 22.79 3.60
C LEU A 211 -5.35 22.46 3.59
N ASN A 212 -4.80 22.15 4.76
CA ASN A 212 -3.40 21.78 4.92
C ASN A 212 -3.20 20.29 4.60
N ASP A 213 -2.64 19.98 3.44
CA ASP A 213 -2.28 18.61 3.07
C ASP A 213 -0.99 18.20 3.79
N ILE A 214 -1.12 17.30 4.76
CA ILE A 214 -0.03 16.78 5.57
C ILE A 214 0.50 15.41 5.09
N SER A 215 0.04 14.92 3.95
CA SER A 215 0.37 13.58 3.47
C SER A 215 1.88 13.36 3.23
N LEU A 216 2.61 14.40 2.82
CA LEU A 216 4.06 14.37 2.60
C LEU A 216 4.83 15.28 3.59
N ALA A 217 4.18 15.73 4.68
CA ALA A 217 4.79 16.62 5.64
C ALA A 217 5.67 15.85 6.65
N PRO A 218 6.98 16.17 6.76
CA PRO A 218 7.91 15.43 7.61
C PRO A 218 7.48 15.33 9.07
N GLN A 219 6.94 16.42 9.65
CA GLN A 219 6.48 16.45 11.05
C GLN A 219 5.31 15.51 11.33
N TYR A 220 4.59 15.03 10.30
CA TYR A 220 3.46 14.10 10.43
C TYR A 220 3.73 12.73 9.81
N ALA A 221 4.98 12.44 9.46
CA ALA A 221 5.36 11.16 8.84
C ALA A 221 4.91 9.97 9.68
N ALA A 222 5.11 10.02 11.00
CA ALA A 222 4.79 8.95 11.95
C ALA A 222 3.36 9.03 12.53
N LEU A 223 2.49 9.93 12.04
CA LEU A 223 1.12 10.09 12.56
C LEU A 223 0.28 8.81 12.43
N CYS A 224 0.46 8.09 11.34
CA CYS A 224 -0.12 6.77 11.08
C CYS A 224 1.00 5.76 10.77
N GLY A 225 0.79 4.50 11.11
CA GLY A 225 1.84 3.48 11.04
C GLY A 225 2.54 3.29 12.38
N MET A 226 3.54 2.44 12.41
CA MET A 226 4.35 2.16 13.60
C MET A 226 5.84 2.27 13.26
N THR A 227 6.63 2.85 14.14
CA THR A 227 8.10 2.82 14.07
C THR A 227 8.64 1.62 14.85
N LEU A 228 9.86 1.19 14.56
CA LEU A 228 10.49 0.11 15.33
C LEU A 228 10.56 0.39 16.83
N PRO A 229 11.00 1.58 17.30
CA PRO A 229 11.01 1.88 18.73
C PRO A 229 9.62 1.79 19.39
N GLU A 230 8.56 2.17 18.70
CA GLU A 230 7.19 2.04 19.20
C GLU A 230 6.75 0.57 19.30
N ILE A 231 7.14 -0.25 18.31
CA ILE A 231 6.86 -1.69 18.31
C ILE A 231 7.58 -2.36 19.49
N GLU A 232 8.87 -2.11 19.67
CA GLU A 232 9.65 -2.69 20.76
C GLU A 232 9.14 -2.23 22.13
N ALA A 233 8.83 -0.95 22.29
CA ALA A 233 8.29 -0.43 23.56
C ALA A 233 6.92 -1.00 23.92
N THR A 234 6.07 -1.26 22.91
CA THR A 234 4.66 -1.66 23.14
C THR A 234 4.49 -3.18 23.18
N PHE A 235 5.22 -3.93 22.32
CA PHE A 235 4.97 -5.34 22.04
C PHE A 235 6.14 -6.26 22.37
N GLN A 236 7.04 -5.87 23.30
CA GLN A 236 8.21 -6.67 23.65
C GLN A 236 7.90 -8.13 24.03
N PRO A 237 6.87 -8.43 24.86
CA PRO A 237 6.51 -9.82 25.18
C PRO A 237 6.05 -10.62 23.95
N GLU A 238 5.31 -9.99 23.05
CA GLU A 238 4.82 -10.61 21.82
C GLU A 238 5.95 -10.87 20.82
N LEU A 239 6.96 -9.99 20.78
CA LEU A 239 8.18 -10.17 19.98
C LEU A 239 9.00 -11.38 20.45
N HIS A 240 9.19 -11.52 21.77
CA HIS A 240 9.85 -12.71 22.34
C HIS A 240 9.08 -14.00 22.05
N ALA A 241 7.74 -13.98 22.18
CA ALA A 241 6.92 -15.14 21.84
C ALA A 241 7.02 -15.51 20.34
N LEU A 242 7.09 -14.51 19.45
CA LEU A 242 7.30 -14.72 18.02
C LEU A 242 8.68 -15.34 17.74
N ALA A 243 9.72 -14.87 18.41
CA ALA A 243 11.08 -15.42 18.31
C ALA A 243 11.11 -16.90 18.70
N GLU A 244 10.53 -17.23 19.86
CA GLU A 244 10.45 -18.61 20.38
C GLU A 244 9.69 -19.53 19.42
N ALA A 245 8.50 -19.11 18.97
CA ALA A 245 7.65 -19.89 18.07
C ALA A 245 8.33 -20.20 16.72
N ASN A 246 9.22 -19.31 16.25
CA ASN A 246 9.93 -19.45 14.98
C ASN A 246 11.36 -19.98 15.14
N LYS A 247 11.81 -20.27 16.38
CA LYS A 247 13.17 -20.74 16.70
C LYS A 247 14.26 -19.76 16.19
N LEU A 248 14.00 -18.47 16.33
CA LEU A 248 14.91 -17.38 15.96
C LEU A 248 15.46 -16.70 17.21
N SER A 249 16.60 -16.04 17.09
CA SER A 249 17.04 -15.06 18.10
C SER A 249 16.10 -13.84 18.07
N TYR A 250 16.18 -12.99 19.11
CA TYR A 250 15.41 -11.73 19.11
C TYR A 250 15.85 -10.84 17.95
N GLU A 251 17.14 -10.71 17.73
CA GLU A 251 17.75 -9.91 16.67
C GLU A 251 17.32 -10.39 15.27
N ASP A 252 17.38 -11.70 15.02
CA ASP A 252 16.92 -12.30 13.74
C ASP A 252 15.42 -12.08 13.55
N THR A 253 14.65 -12.08 14.64
CA THR A 253 13.20 -11.81 14.59
C THR A 253 12.93 -10.37 14.20
N ILE A 254 13.64 -9.41 14.79
CA ILE A 254 13.52 -7.98 14.44
C ILE A 254 13.95 -7.76 12.99
N GLU A 255 15.09 -8.34 12.56
CA GLU A 255 15.54 -8.24 11.17
C GLU A 255 14.47 -8.77 10.20
N LYS A 256 13.89 -9.94 10.50
CA LYS A 256 12.85 -10.55 9.67
C LYS A 256 11.56 -9.75 9.63
N ILE A 257 11.10 -9.18 10.77
CA ILE A 257 9.95 -8.28 10.83
C ILE A 257 10.22 -7.03 9.97
N THR A 258 11.43 -6.44 10.11
CA THR A 258 11.85 -5.24 9.37
C THR A 258 11.82 -5.51 7.87
N ARG A 259 12.50 -6.55 7.42
CA ARG A 259 12.57 -6.91 6.00
C ARG A 259 11.18 -7.17 5.39
N ARG A 260 10.26 -7.77 6.16
CA ARG A 260 8.94 -8.15 5.65
C ARG A 260 7.88 -7.06 5.73
N TYR A 261 7.91 -6.18 6.75
CA TYR A 261 6.75 -5.31 7.05
C TYR A 261 7.09 -3.83 7.22
N ASP A 262 8.37 -3.45 7.25
CA ASP A 262 8.84 -2.06 7.33
C ASP A 262 8.93 -1.41 5.94
N GLY A 263 9.51 -0.23 5.88
CA GLY A 263 9.99 0.42 4.66
C GLY A 263 9.00 1.35 4.00
N TYR A 264 7.86 1.66 4.61
CA TYR A 264 6.99 2.73 4.12
C TYR A 264 7.55 4.10 4.52
N HIS A 265 7.83 4.94 3.52
CA HIS A 265 8.21 6.33 3.70
C HIS A 265 7.15 7.24 3.10
N PHE A 266 6.59 8.12 3.94
CA PHE A 266 5.59 9.10 3.52
C PHE A 266 6.16 10.49 3.30
N ASP A 267 7.44 10.68 3.57
CA ASP A 267 8.24 11.83 3.20
C ASP A 267 9.69 11.40 2.96
N PHE A 268 10.48 12.29 2.34
CA PHE A 268 11.88 11.99 2.03
C PHE A 268 12.88 12.66 2.99
N ARG A 269 12.43 13.60 3.85
CA ARG A 269 13.31 14.39 4.72
C ARG A 269 13.45 13.79 6.11
N SER A 270 12.40 13.20 6.68
CA SER A 270 12.44 12.64 8.03
C SER A 270 13.29 11.36 8.12
N GLY A 271 13.43 10.64 7.01
CA GLY A 271 14.08 9.33 6.99
C GLY A 271 13.34 8.26 7.82
N ILE A 272 12.11 8.56 8.28
CA ILE A 272 11.33 7.65 9.11
C ILE A 272 10.73 6.55 8.24
N ALA A 273 11.16 5.31 8.47
CA ALA A 273 10.53 4.11 7.95
C ALA A 273 9.41 3.64 8.87
N LEU A 274 8.32 3.16 8.28
CA LEU A 274 7.12 2.76 9.00
C LEU A 274 6.68 1.36 8.63
N TYR A 275 6.29 0.64 9.66
CA TYR A 275 5.64 -0.67 9.55
C TYR A 275 4.15 -0.52 9.32
N ASN A 276 3.59 -1.43 8.52
CA ASN A 276 2.15 -1.54 8.41
C ASN A 276 1.57 -2.14 9.71
N PRO A 277 0.70 -1.41 10.44
CA PRO A 277 0.16 -1.91 11.71
C PRO A 277 -0.61 -3.22 11.60
N PHE A 278 -1.32 -3.43 10.50
CA PHE A 278 -2.12 -4.63 10.30
C PHE A 278 -1.24 -5.88 10.19
N SER A 279 -0.16 -5.82 9.43
CA SER A 279 0.78 -6.93 9.28
C SER A 279 1.52 -7.23 10.59
N VAL A 280 2.02 -6.18 11.28
CA VAL A 280 2.70 -6.33 12.57
C VAL A 280 1.79 -6.96 13.62
N LEU A 281 0.57 -6.45 13.80
CA LEU A 281 -0.37 -6.99 14.79
C LEU A 281 -0.77 -8.44 14.49
N ASN A 282 -0.93 -8.80 13.20
CA ASN A 282 -1.25 -10.17 12.82
C ASN A 282 -0.09 -11.15 13.04
N VAL A 283 1.16 -10.78 12.68
CA VAL A 283 2.31 -11.65 12.90
C VAL A 283 2.56 -11.88 14.39
N LEU A 284 2.42 -10.83 15.21
CA LEU A 284 2.54 -10.94 16.66
C LEU A 284 1.43 -11.80 17.29
N SER A 285 0.22 -11.70 16.77
CA SER A 285 -0.91 -12.50 17.25
C SER A 285 -0.85 -13.96 16.86
N LYS A 286 -0.52 -14.23 15.59
CA LYS A 286 -0.54 -15.59 15.02
C LYS A 286 0.81 -16.30 15.13
N GLN A 287 1.88 -15.57 15.47
CA GLN A 287 3.24 -16.06 15.58
C GLN A 287 3.78 -16.76 14.32
N VAL A 288 3.23 -16.37 13.17
CA VAL A 288 3.59 -16.91 11.85
C VAL A 288 3.83 -15.74 10.90
N PHE A 289 4.96 -15.77 10.18
CA PHE A 289 5.24 -14.81 9.12
C PHE A 289 4.42 -15.14 7.88
N TYR A 290 3.57 -14.19 7.44
CA TYR A 290 2.66 -14.35 6.30
C TYR A 290 2.38 -13.00 5.64
N ASP A 291 1.79 -12.97 4.44
CA ASP A 291 1.46 -11.76 3.69
C ASP A 291 0.08 -11.22 4.08
N TYR A 292 -0.03 -10.70 5.29
CA TYR A 292 -1.29 -10.32 5.93
C TYR A 292 -1.99 -9.13 5.28
N TRP A 293 -1.23 -8.08 4.96
CA TRP A 293 -1.79 -6.89 4.35
C TRP A 293 -2.32 -7.20 2.95
N PHE A 294 -1.53 -7.94 2.18
CA PHE A 294 -1.89 -8.31 0.83
C PHE A 294 -3.13 -9.22 0.81
N ALA A 295 -3.20 -10.21 1.67
CA ALA A 295 -4.35 -11.11 1.83
C ALA A 295 -5.64 -10.39 2.28
N SER A 296 -5.55 -9.18 2.83
CA SER A 296 -6.72 -8.41 3.27
C SER A 296 -7.53 -7.78 2.14
N GLY A 297 -7.12 -7.93 0.90
CA GLY A 297 -7.83 -7.53 -0.31
C GLY A 297 -6.98 -6.69 -1.27
N THR A 298 -6.73 -7.26 -2.44
CA THR A 298 -6.13 -6.55 -3.58
C THR A 298 -7.22 -5.76 -4.28
N PRO A 299 -7.00 -4.48 -4.63
CA PRO A 299 -7.98 -3.70 -5.36
C PRO A 299 -8.15 -4.27 -6.78
N THR A 300 -9.32 -4.77 -7.10
CA THR A 300 -9.67 -5.29 -8.45
C THR A 300 -9.41 -4.25 -9.54
N PHE A 301 -9.62 -2.96 -9.23
CA PHE A 301 -9.36 -1.87 -10.15
C PHE A 301 -7.89 -1.78 -10.59
N LEU A 302 -6.94 -2.10 -9.71
CA LEU A 302 -5.51 -2.08 -10.03
C LEU A 302 -5.18 -3.15 -11.08
N ALA A 303 -5.78 -4.34 -10.93
CA ALA A 303 -5.68 -5.41 -11.90
C ALA A 303 -6.17 -4.98 -13.29
N GLU A 304 -7.37 -4.42 -13.31
CA GLU A 304 -7.99 -3.94 -14.56
C GLU A 304 -7.18 -2.83 -15.21
N MET A 305 -6.66 -1.90 -14.41
CA MET A 305 -5.86 -0.79 -14.89
C MET A 305 -4.54 -1.28 -15.50
N LEU A 306 -3.80 -2.14 -14.82
CA LEU A 306 -2.54 -2.72 -15.33
C LEU A 306 -2.78 -3.51 -16.62
N ARG A 307 -3.87 -4.26 -16.70
CA ARG A 307 -4.26 -5.02 -17.90
C ARG A 307 -4.61 -4.10 -19.07
N LYS A 308 -5.44 -3.07 -18.85
CA LYS A 308 -5.88 -2.12 -19.89
C LYS A 308 -4.73 -1.30 -20.46
N THR A 309 -3.75 -0.94 -19.64
CA THR A 309 -2.60 -0.14 -20.05
C THR A 309 -1.45 -0.95 -20.62
N ASN A 310 -1.52 -2.29 -20.49
CA ASN A 310 -0.39 -3.18 -20.77
C ASN A 310 0.92 -2.63 -20.19
N TYR A 311 0.85 -2.19 -18.91
CA TYR A 311 1.91 -1.46 -18.24
C TYR A 311 3.16 -2.34 -18.04
N ASP A 312 4.34 -1.79 -18.25
CA ASP A 312 5.60 -2.50 -18.01
C ASP A 312 5.96 -2.49 -16.53
N ILE A 313 5.54 -3.52 -15.81
CA ILE A 313 5.79 -3.64 -14.37
C ILE A 313 7.27 -3.78 -13.99
N ARG A 314 8.17 -4.05 -14.98
CA ARG A 314 9.61 -4.15 -14.74
C ARG A 314 10.22 -2.82 -14.31
N GLU A 315 9.58 -1.72 -14.67
CA GLU A 315 10.01 -0.36 -14.38
C GLU A 315 9.52 0.17 -13.03
N LEU A 316 8.61 -0.55 -12.33
CA LEU A 316 8.01 -0.07 -11.10
C LEU A 316 9.00 0.08 -9.94
N ASP A 317 10.00 -0.82 -9.84
CA ASP A 317 11.00 -0.79 -8.77
C ASP A 317 12.19 0.09 -9.19
N GLY A 318 12.23 1.31 -8.69
CA GLY A 318 13.21 2.33 -9.06
C GLY A 318 12.68 3.38 -10.04
N ILE A 319 11.34 3.43 -10.27
CA ILE A 319 10.77 4.43 -11.18
C ILE A 319 10.91 5.86 -10.63
N GLU A 320 11.32 6.76 -11.47
CA GLU A 320 11.39 8.20 -11.15
C GLU A 320 10.11 8.92 -11.59
N VAL A 321 9.55 9.71 -10.69
CA VAL A 321 8.32 10.47 -10.90
C VAL A 321 8.43 11.88 -10.35
N SER A 322 7.79 12.84 -11.03
CA SER A 322 7.73 14.21 -10.51
C SER A 322 6.71 14.33 -9.35
N GLU A 323 6.87 15.34 -8.51
CA GLU A 323 5.92 15.67 -7.44
C GLU A 323 4.51 15.90 -7.99
N VAL A 324 4.40 16.55 -9.15
CA VAL A 324 3.12 16.77 -9.84
C VAL A 324 2.48 15.45 -10.23
N SER A 325 3.26 14.49 -10.75
CA SER A 325 2.74 13.15 -11.09
C SER A 325 2.24 12.39 -9.88
N LEU A 326 2.91 12.50 -8.72
CA LEU A 326 2.44 11.84 -7.48
C LEU A 326 1.14 12.41 -6.95
N SER A 327 0.88 13.68 -7.26
CA SER A 327 -0.30 14.42 -6.83
C SER A 327 -1.37 14.48 -7.94
N ASP A 328 -1.13 13.84 -9.10
CA ASP A 328 -2.09 13.85 -10.21
C ASP A 328 -3.42 13.23 -9.75
N ASP A 329 -4.46 14.06 -9.80
CA ASP A 329 -5.81 13.76 -9.37
C ASP A 329 -6.63 13.05 -10.45
N ARG A 330 -6.09 12.93 -11.65
CA ARG A 330 -6.72 12.17 -12.72
C ARG A 330 -6.23 10.73 -12.60
N ALA A 331 -7.12 9.81 -12.26
CA ALA A 331 -6.89 8.39 -12.54
C ALA A 331 -6.71 8.26 -14.06
N ASN A 332 -5.53 8.65 -14.51
CA ASN A 332 -5.16 8.48 -15.89
C ASN A 332 -4.91 6.99 -16.07
N ILE A 333 -5.85 6.32 -16.72
CA ILE A 333 -5.70 4.91 -17.08
C ILE A 333 -4.33 4.66 -17.74
N ASN A 334 -3.80 5.65 -18.44
CA ASN A 334 -2.49 5.56 -19.12
C ASN A 334 -1.27 5.71 -18.19
N ASN A 335 -1.44 6.15 -16.93
CA ASN A 335 -0.37 6.25 -15.95
C ASN A 335 -0.81 5.66 -14.60
N PRO A 336 -0.59 4.35 -14.36
CA PRO A 336 -1.03 3.69 -13.14
C PRO A 336 -0.16 4.01 -11.91
N VAL A 337 1.04 4.58 -12.08
CA VAL A 337 2.05 4.72 -11.02
C VAL A 337 1.55 5.53 -9.81
N PRO A 338 0.89 6.70 -9.97
CA PRO A 338 0.36 7.44 -8.83
C PRO A 338 -0.63 6.62 -8.00
N MET A 339 -1.49 5.86 -8.67
CA MET A 339 -2.49 5.01 -8.00
C MET A 339 -1.84 3.82 -7.28
N ILE A 340 -0.84 3.19 -7.89
CA ILE A 340 -0.06 2.11 -7.27
C ILE A 340 0.65 2.61 -6.01
N TYR A 341 1.27 3.80 -6.07
CA TYR A 341 1.91 4.45 -4.93
C TYR A 341 0.91 4.79 -3.81
N GLN A 342 -0.15 5.52 -4.12
CA GLN A 342 -1.13 5.97 -3.14
C GLN A 342 -1.88 4.80 -2.49
N SER A 343 -2.06 3.70 -3.22
CA SER A 343 -2.64 2.46 -2.68
C SER A 343 -1.68 1.69 -1.77
N GLY A 344 -0.39 2.05 -1.72
CA GLY A 344 0.61 1.48 -0.81
C GLY A 344 1.42 0.31 -1.39
N TYR A 345 1.38 0.07 -2.70
CA TYR A 345 2.24 -0.93 -3.34
C TYR A 345 3.64 -0.41 -3.64
N LEU A 346 3.78 0.92 -3.78
CA LEU A 346 5.06 1.59 -3.85
C LEU A 346 5.21 2.57 -2.70
N THR A 347 6.44 2.92 -2.39
CA THR A 347 6.82 3.92 -1.41
C THR A 347 7.93 4.80 -1.95
N ILE A 348 8.19 5.94 -1.33
CA ILE A 348 9.31 6.82 -1.65
C ILE A 348 10.59 6.16 -1.16
N LYS A 349 11.58 5.97 -2.05
CA LYS A 349 12.92 5.45 -1.72
C LYS A 349 13.95 6.57 -1.62
N SER A 350 13.84 7.59 -2.48
CA SER A 350 14.70 8.77 -2.47
C SER A 350 14.02 9.95 -3.15
N TYR A 351 14.63 11.13 -2.99
CA TYR A 351 14.22 12.36 -3.65
C TYR A 351 15.44 13.13 -4.15
N ASP A 352 15.44 13.47 -5.43
CA ASP A 352 16.41 14.36 -6.03
C ASP A 352 15.90 15.80 -5.96
N GLU A 353 16.52 16.63 -5.10
CA GLU A 353 16.12 18.04 -4.92
C GLU A 353 16.39 18.90 -6.16
N ARG A 354 17.42 18.56 -6.94
CA ARG A 354 17.80 19.33 -8.13
C ARG A 354 16.76 19.19 -9.23
N PHE A 355 16.28 17.95 -9.46
CA PHE A 355 15.33 17.66 -10.53
C PHE A 355 13.89 17.55 -10.01
N ARG A 356 13.68 17.60 -8.68
CA ARG A 356 12.38 17.41 -8.02
C ARG A 356 11.72 16.09 -8.42
N LEU A 357 12.52 15.02 -8.40
CA LEU A 357 12.09 13.69 -8.76
C LEU A 357 12.10 12.78 -7.53
N TYR A 358 11.03 12.04 -7.33
CA TYR A 358 10.94 10.95 -6.38
C TYR A 358 11.31 9.64 -7.06
N THR A 359 12.18 8.85 -6.45
CA THR A 359 12.35 7.46 -6.82
C THR A 359 11.41 6.61 -5.99
N LEU A 360 10.58 5.81 -6.64
CA LEU A 360 9.65 4.89 -5.98
C LEU A 360 10.13 3.44 -6.08
N GLY A 361 9.75 2.62 -5.12
CA GLY A 361 10.03 1.18 -5.11
C GLY A 361 9.10 0.45 -4.14
N TYR A 362 9.15 -0.87 -4.13
CA TYR A 362 8.37 -1.66 -3.16
C TYR A 362 8.81 -1.36 -1.73
N PRO A 363 7.86 -1.17 -0.79
CA PRO A 363 8.23 -0.88 0.59
C PRO A 363 9.02 -2.03 1.23
N ASN A 364 8.57 -3.27 1.05
CA ASN A 364 9.09 -4.46 1.72
C ASN A 364 8.78 -5.75 0.95
N GLU A 365 9.21 -6.87 1.50
CA GLU A 365 9.03 -8.19 0.89
C GLU A 365 7.56 -8.63 0.82
N GLU A 366 6.74 -8.36 1.84
CA GLU A 366 5.32 -8.71 1.83
C GLU A 366 4.62 -8.08 0.61
N VAL A 367 4.83 -6.78 0.41
CA VAL A 367 4.19 -6.06 -0.69
C VAL A 367 4.77 -6.45 -2.03
N LYS A 368 6.11 -6.57 -2.12
CA LYS A 368 6.79 -6.94 -3.35
C LYS A 368 6.32 -8.29 -3.87
N TYR A 369 6.41 -9.30 -3.05
CA TYR A 369 6.07 -10.67 -3.48
C TYR A 369 4.56 -10.87 -3.61
N GLY A 370 3.77 -10.27 -2.73
CA GLY A 370 2.31 -10.26 -2.88
C GLY A 370 1.87 -9.62 -4.20
N PHE A 371 2.42 -8.45 -4.55
CA PHE A 371 2.13 -7.79 -5.83
C PHE A 371 2.57 -8.62 -7.03
N LEU A 372 3.78 -9.20 -7.00
CA LEU A 372 4.28 -10.04 -8.08
C LEU A 372 3.44 -11.31 -8.27
N ASN A 373 3.01 -11.96 -7.19
CA ASN A 373 2.08 -13.09 -7.25
C ASN A 373 0.73 -12.72 -7.86
N PHE A 374 0.20 -11.57 -7.45
CA PHE A 374 -1.05 -11.03 -8.00
C PHE A 374 -0.96 -10.75 -9.50
N VAL A 375 0.07 -10.04 -9.93
CA VAL A 375 0.25 -9.74 -11.36
C VAL A 375 0.63 -10.98 -12.17
N ALA A 376 1.30 -11.97 -11.58
CA ALA A 376 1.59 -13.26 -12.21
C ALA A 376 0.29 -13.96 -12.66
N SER A 377 -0.73 -13.98 -11.80
CA SER A 377 -2.03 -14.55 -12.15
C SER A 377 -2.69 -13.84 -13.34
N MET A 378 -2.44 -12.55 -13.50
CA MET A 378 -3.01 -11.74 -14.57
C MET A 378 -2.25 -11.88 -15.89
N TYR A 379 -0.91 -11.84 -15.85
CA TYR A 379 -0.07 -11.88 -17.05
C TYR A 379 0.13 -13.31 -17.56
N ALA A 380 0.21 -14.29 -16.65
CA ALA A 380 0.34 -15.70 -17.00
C ALA A 380 -1.02 -16.46 -17.01
N HIS A 381 -2.12 -15.78 -16.62
CA HIS A 381 -3.46 -16.36 -16.53
C HIS A 381 -3.55 -17.65 -15.70
N LEU A 382 -2.67 -17.77 -14.71
CA LEU A 382 -2.70 -18.86 -13.76
C LEU A 382 -3.64 -18.53 -12.59
N PRO A 383 -4.32 -19.52 -12.01
CA PRO A 383 -4.96 -19.33 -10.73
C PRO A 383 -3.94 -18.85 -9.69
N GLU A 384 -4.30 -17.87 -8.87
CA GLU A 384 -3.42 -17.35 -7.80
C GLU A 384 -2.90 -18.46 -6.88
N THR A 385 -3.66 -19.55 -6.75
CA THR A 385 -3.31 -20.73 -5.95
C THR A 385 -2.21 -21.59 -6.57
N GLU A 386 -1.97 -21.50 -7.87
CA GLU A 386 -1.00 -22.33 -8.58
C GLU A 386 0.38 -21.68 -8.71
N THR A 387 0.45 -20.36 -8.74
CA THR A 387 1.72 -19.62 -8.84
C THR A 387 2.77 -20.08 -7.80
N PRO A 388 2.44 -20.17 -6.49
CA PRO A 388 3.41 -20.65 -5.48
C PRO A 388 3.88 -22.09 -5.73
N PHE A 389 3.03 -22.95 -6.29
CA PHE A 389 3.39 -24.32 -6.64
C PHE A 389 4.44 -24.36 -7.75
N TYR A 390 4.24 -23.59 -8.82
CA TYR A 390 5.22 -23.51 -9.92
C TYR A 390 6.55 -22.94 -9.43
N ILE A 391 6.53 -21.85 -8.67
CA ILE A 391 7.75 -21.23 -8.11
C ILE A 391 8.49 -22.19 -7.19
N GLY A 392 7.78 -22.91 -6.31
CA GLY A 392 8.38 -23.93 -5.45
C GLY A 392 9.07 -25.05 -6.23
N LYS A 393 8.47 -25.51 -7.34
CA LYS A 393 9.06 -26.53 -8.22
C LYS A 393 10.29 -26.00 -8.95
N PHE A 394 10.24 -24.78 -9.49
CA PHE A 394 11.39 -24.15 -10.13
C PHE A 394 12.60 -24.07 -9.19
N ILE A 395 12.37 -23.72 -7.93
CA ILE A 395 13.45 -23.65 -6.92
C ILE A 395 14.02 -25.02 -6.63
N GLN A 396 13.17 -26.03 -6.38
CA GLN A 396 13.63 -27.39 -6.12
C GLN A 396 14.49 -27.95 -7.27
N GLU A 397 14.12 -27.65 -8.51
CA GLU A 397 14.86 -28.06 -9.70
C GLU A 397 16.23 -27.36 -9.79
N LEU A 398 16.27 -26.03 -9.56
CA LEU A 398 17.53 -25.27 -9.56
C LEU A 398 18.44 -25.63 -8.38
N GLU A 399 17.91 -25.86 -7.18
CA GLU A 399 18.69 -26.27 -6.00
C GLU A 399 19.27 -27.69 -6.14
N SER A 400 18.57 -28.57 -6.87
CA SER A 400 19.07 -29.90 -7.19
C SER A 400 20.06 -29.94 -8.37
N GLY A 401 20.30 -28.79 -9.04
CA GLY A 401 21.14 -28.71 -10.24
C GLY A 401 20.49 -29.28 -11.50
N ASN A 402 19.15 -29.54 -11.45
CA ASN A 402 18.40 -30.05 -12.58
C ASN A 402 17.84 -28.91 -13.45
N THR A 403 18.76 -28.15 -14.05
CA THR A 403 18.43 -27.00 -14.90
C THR A 403 17.60 -27.40 -16.14
N GLU A 404 17.77 -28.61 -16.63
CA GLU A 404 16.99 -29.16 -17.76
C GLU A 404 15.50 -29.31 -17.39
N ALA A 405 15.20 -29.84 -16.19
CA ALA A 405 13.83 -29.95 -15.70
C ALA A 405 13.19 -28.56 -15.48
N PHE A 406 13.97 -27.62 -14.93
CA PHE A 406 13.53 -26.23 -14.79
C PHE A 406 13.12 -25.61 -16.12
N LEU A 407 13.96 -25.72 -17.17
CA LEU A 407 13.65 -25.16 -18.50
C LEU A 407 12.45 -25.85 -19.16
N THR A 408 12.36 -27.17 -19.01
CA THR A 408 11.22 -27.95 -19.51
C THR A 408 9.91 -27.49 -18.84
N ARG A 409 9.93 -27.30 -17.51
CA ARG A 409 8.77 -26.80 -16.77
C ARG A 409 8.45 -25.34 -17.11
N LEU A 410 9.47 -24.52 -17.28
CA LEU A 410 9.29 -23.11 -17.69
C LEU A 410 8.67 -23.05 -19.10
N LYS A 411 9.07 -23.94 -20.01
CA LYS A 411 8.46 -24.07 -21.33
C LYS A 411 7.00 -24.49 -21.25
N ALA A 412 6.66 -25.45 -20.39
CA ALA A 412 5.29 -25.87 -20.15
C ALA A 412 4.46 -24.71 -19.55
N PHE A 413 5.02 -23.99 -18.58
CA PHE A 413 4.42 -22.81 -17.98
C PHE A 413 4.04 -21.74 -19.03
N PHE A 414 4.93 -21.45 -19.98
CA PHE A 414 4.62 -20.53 -21.08
C PHE A 414 3.57 -21.08 -22.05
N ALA A 415 3.50 -22.39 -22.24
CA ALA A 415 2.51 -23.04 -23.11
C ALA A 415 1.08 -22.96 -22.53
N ASP A 416 0.95 -22.92 -21.21
CA ASP A 416 -0.35 -22.83 -20.52
C ASP A 416 -0.96 -21.42 -20.58
N ILE A 417 -0.21 -20.41 -21.04
CA ILE A 417 -0.74 -19.05 -21.20
C ILE A 417 -1.74 -19.02 -22.36
N PRO A 418 -3.04 -18.67 -22.13
CA PRO A 418 -4.07 -18.70 -23.15
C PRO A 418 -3.75 -17.82 -24.37
N TYR A 419 -3.97 -18.36 -25.55
CA TYR A 419 -3.63 -17.75 -26.84
C TYR A 419 -4.35 -16.42 -27.11
N GLU A 420 -5.59 -16.27 -26.61
CA GLU A 420 -6.45 -15.10 -26.81
C GLU A 420 -6.01 -13.87 -26.02
N LEU A 421 -5.27 -14.07 -24.94
CA LEU A 421 -4.83 -13.05 -24.00
C LEU A 421 -3.35 -12.67 -24.17
N ASN A 422 -2.70 -13.36 -25.08
CA ASN A 422 -1.30 -13.16 -25.40
C ASN A 422 -1.18 -11.96 -26.35
N ASP A 423 -0.77 -10.83 -25.84
CA ASP A 423 -0.57 -9.57 -26.60
C ASP A 423 0.59 -9.65 -27.60
N ARG A 424 0.81 -10.80 -28.20
CA ARG A 424 1.72 -11.15 -29.31
C ARG A 424 3.06 -10.38 -29.37
N THR A 425 3.39 -9.65 -28.28
CA THR A 425 4.55 -8.79 -28.22
C THR A 425 5.68 -9.48 -27.44
N GLU A 426 6.88 -9.28 -27.92
CA GLU A 426 8.13 -9.60 -27.21
C GLU A 426 8.11 -9.13 -25.75
N ARG A 427 7.50 -7.97 -25.49
CA ARG A 427 7.34 -7.35 -24.19
C ARG A 427 6.56 -8.23 -23.19
N HIS A 428 5.49 -8.90 -23.64
CA HIS A 428 4.69 -9.78 -22.77
C HIS A 428 5.54 -10.91 -22.18
N TYR A 429 6.32 -11.60 -23.00
CA TYR A 429 7.22 -12.68 -22.55
C TYR A 429 8.28 -12.19 -21.59
N GLN A 430 8.87 -11.01 -21.87
CA GLN A 430 9.84 -10.39 -20.98
C GLN A 430 9.24 -10.05 -19.62
N VAL A 431 7.98 -9.59 -19.56
CA VAL A 431 7.28 -9.30 -18.31
C VAL A 431 7.01 -10.59 -17.53
N VAL A 432 6.47 -11.64 -18.16
CA VAL A 432 6.21 -12.92 -17.49
C VAL A 432 7.52 -13.54 -16.98
N PHE A 433 8.56 -13.52 -17.79
CA PHE A 433 9.89 -13.96 -17.39
C PHE A 433 10.42 -13.17 -16.17
N TYR A 434 10.33 -11.86 -16.22
CA TYR A 434 10.71 -10.98 -15.11
C TYR A 434 9.96 -11.35 -13.82
N ILE A 435 8.63 -11.57 -13.89
CA ILE A 435 7.81 -11.95 -12.76
C ILE A 435 8.30 -13.28 -12.16
N VAL A 436 8.48 -14.31 -12.98
CA VAL A 436 8.92 -15.64 -12.53
C VAL A 436 10.27 -15.52 -11.79
N PHE A 437 11.25 -14.89 -12.40
CA PHE A 437 12.59 -14.78 -11.80
C PHE A 437 12.62 -13.87 -10.55
N LYS A 438 11.80 -12.82 -10.51
CA LYS A 438 11.65 -12.02 -9.28
C LYS A 438 10.97 -12.81 -8.16
N LEU A 439 10.01 -13.68 -8.48
CA LEU A 439 9.38 -14.57 -7.48
C LEU A 439 10.34 -15.64 -6.97
N LEU A 440 11.24 -16.15 -7.81
CA LEU A 440 12.33 -17.02 -7.35
C LEU A 440 13.17 -16.33 -6.26
N GLY A 441 13.36 -15.03 -6.36
CA GLY A 441 14.09 -14.21 -5.38
C GLY A 441 13.47 -14.18 -3.96
N GLN A 442 12.26 -14.69 -3.77
CA GLN A 442 11.66 -14.87 -2.43
C GLN A 442 12.34 -15.99 -1.63
N PHE A 443 12.86 -16.99 -2.32
CA PHE A 443 13.36 -18.23 -1.72
C PHE A 443 14.86 -18.43 -1.92
N THR A 444 15.45 -17.75 -2.89
CA THR A 444 16.86 -17.82 -3.25
C THR A 444 17.35 -16.45 -3.71
N GLU A 445 18.67 -16.24 -3.80
CA GLU A 445 19.19 -15.01 -4.38
C GLU A 445 18.97 -15.04 -5.90
N ALA A 446 18.00 -14.28 -6.40
CA ALA A 446 17.78 -14.12 -7.83
C ALA A 446 17.87 -12.65 -8.23
N GLU A 447 18.81 -12.34 -9.11
CA GLU A 447 18.95 -11.04 -9.76
C GLU A 447 18.41 -11.11 -11.18
N VAL A 448 17.45 -10.22 -11.51
CA VAL A 448 16.95 -10.03 -12.87
C VAL A 448 17.22 -8.60 -13.27
N ARG A 449 17.80 -8.38 -14.43
CA ARG A 449 18.13 -7.04 -14.90
C ARG A 449 17.51 -6.77 -16.27
N SER A 450 17.03 -5.55 -16.43
CA SER A 450 16.35 -5.09 -17.65
C SER A 450 17.23 -4.23 -18.56
N ALA A 451 18.52 -3.99 -18.21
CA ALA A 451 19.38 -3.05 -18.93
C ALA A 451 20.59 -3.72 -19.60
N GLN A 452 21.00 -3.15 -20.74
CA GLN A 452 22.12 -3.63 -21.55
C GLN A 452 23.43 -3.78 -20.77
N GLY A 453 24.09 -4.94 -20.91
CA GLY A 453 25.45 -5.19 -20.45
C GLY A 453 25.63 -6.08 -19.22
N ARG A 454 24.63 -6.86 -18.84
CA ARG A 454 24.69 -7.90 -17.78
C ARG A 454 23.76 -9.07 -18.15
N ALA A 455 23.99 -10.25 -17.55
CA ALA A 455 23.11 -11.42 -17.74
C ALA A 455 21.65 -11.08 -17.48
N ASP A 456 20.74 -11.64 -18.24
CA ASP A 456 19.29 -11.40 -18.10
C ASP A 456 18.75 -11.86 -16.75
N ALA A 457 19.26 -13.01 -16.24
CA ALA A 457 18.98 -13.45 -14.88
C ALA A 457 20.15 -14.26 -14.30
N ILE A 458 20.34 -14.13 -12.99
CA ILE A 458 21.29 -14.93 -12.21
C ILE A 458 20.56 -15.45 -10.99
N VAL A 459 20.57 -16.77 -10.81
CA VAL A 459 19.96 -17.44 -9.65
C VAL A 459 21.07 -18.13 -8.85
N LYS A 460 21.19 -17.78 -7.57
CA LYS A 460 22.19 -18.35 -6.66
C LYS A 460 21.48 -19.21 -5.63
N THR A 461 21.70 -20.50 -5.73
CA THR A 461 21.26 -21.48 -4.74
C THR A 461 22.40 -21.82 -3.77
N PRO A 462 22.19 -22.62 -2.71
CA PRO A 462 23.28 -23.02 -1.81
C PRO A 462 24.44 -23.77 -2.51
N ARG A 463 24.20 -24.42 -3.66
CA ARG A 463 25.22 -25.22 -4.38
C ARG A 463 25.52 -24.77 -5.79
N TYR A 464 24.63 -23.98 -6.40
CA TYR A 464 24.72 -23.60 -7.81
C TYR A 464 24.57 -22.09 -7.99
N ILE A 465 25.28 -21.56 -8.97
CA ILE A 465 25.05 -20.23 -9.54
C ILE A 465 24.65 -20.46 -10.99
N VAL A 466 23.39 -20.19 -11.34
CA VAL A 466 22.86 -20.38 -12.69
C VAL A 466 22.72 -19.02 -13.37
N VAL A 467 23.45 -18.83 -14.47
CA VAL A 467 23.46 -17.58 -15.25
C VAL A 467 22.68 -17.80 -16.52
N PHE A 468 21.60 -17.06 -16.71
CA PHE A 468 20.71 -17.15 -17.86
C PHE A 468 20.92 -15.97 -18.79
N GLU A 469 20.94 -16.27 -20.11
CA GLU A 469 20.86 -15.30 -21.17
C GLU A 469 19.80 -15.77 -22.18
N PHE A 470 18.89 -14.86 -22.55
CA PHE A 470 17.77 -15.16 -23.45
C PHE A 470 17.92 -14.41 -24.76
N LYS A 471 17.69 -15.09 -25.88
CA LYS A 471 17.66 -14.49 -27.22
C LYS A 471 16.24 -14.57 -27.78
N LEU A 472 15.64 -13.42 -27.97
CA LEU A 472 14.34 -13.31 -28.65
C LEU A 472 14.51 -13.42 -30.18
N ARG A 473 15.68 -13.02 -30.68
CA ARG A 473 16.14 -13.23 -32.05
C ARG A 473 17.59 -13.69 -31.99
N GLY A 474 17.86 -14.90 -32.38
CA GLY A 474 19.18 -15.52 -32.29
C GLY A 474 19.13 -16.94 -31.81
N THR A 475 20.27 -17.51 -31.49
CA THR A 475 20.41 -18.92 -31.09
C THR A 475 20.84 -19.08 -29.64
N ALA A 476 20.68 -20.29 -29.09
CA ALA A 476 21.15 -20.62 -27.75
C ALA A 476 22.68 -20.52 -27.63
N GLU A 477 23.43 -20.83 -28.73
CA GLU A 477 24.87 -20.67 -28.80
C GLU A 477 25.31 -19.20 -28.73
N GLU A 478 24.54 -18.31 -29.37
CA GLU A 478 24.79 -16.86 -29.29
C GLU A 478 24.57 -16.33 -27.88
N ALA A 479 23.59 -16.88 -27.17
CA ALA A 479 23.35 -16.56 -25.76
C ALA A 479 24.52 -16.99 -24.87
N ILE A 480 25.01 -18.24 -25.03
CA ILE A 480 26.18 -18.74 -24.30
C ILE A 480 27.42 -17.89 -24.59
N ARG A 481 27.68 -17.59 -25.87
CA ARG A 481 28.80 -16.72 -26.25
C ARG A 481 28.72 -15.35 -25.59
N GLN A 482 27.54 -14.77 -25.50
CA GLN A 482 27.37 -13.48 -24.84
C GLN A 482 27.71 -13.53 -23.35
N ILE A 483 27.37 -14.61 -22.66
CA ILE A 483 27.76 -14.81 -21.25
C ILE A 483 29.28 -14.74 -21.11
N ASP A 484 30.01 -15.42 -22.02
CA ASP A 484 31.48 -15.47 -22.01
C ASP A 484 32.12 -14.14 -22.43
N ASP A 485 31.69 -13.57 -23.57
CA ASP A 485 32.25 -12.34 -24.14
C ASP A 485 32.06 -11.13 -23.22
N ARG A 486 30.96 -11.09 -22.46
CA ARG A 486 30.66 -10.03 -21.51
C ARG A 486 31.23 -10.28 -20.11
N GLY A 487 31.82 -11.43 -19.88
CA GLY A 487 32.46 -11.78 -18.61
C GLY A 487 31.47 -11.85 -17.44
N TYR A 488 30.24 -12.32 -17.66
CA TYR A 488 29.22 -12.39 -16.60
C TYR A 488 29.61 -13.32 -15.45
N LEU A 489 30.54 -14.26 -15.69
CA LEU A 489 31.02 -15.19 -14.68
C LEU A 489 32.20 -14.66 -13.84
N ILE A 490 32.84 -13.55 -14.25
CA ILE A 490 34.01 -13.00 -13.55
C ILE A 490 33.77 -12.82 -12.04
N PRO A 491 32.61 -12.31 -11.57
CA PRO A 491 32.36 -12.15 -10.14
C PRO A 491 32.28 -13.46 -9.35
N TYR A 492 32.17 -14.61 -10.04
CA TYR A 492 31.96 -15.94 -9.44
C TYR A 492 33.15 -16.87 -9.61
N THR A 493 34.27 -16.40 -10.14
CA THR A 493 35.48 -17.23 -10.35
C THR A 493 36.12 -17.74 -9.07
N ALA A 494 35.88 -17.09 -7.92
CA ALA A 494 36.35 -17.51 -6.60
C ALA A 494 35.22 -18.10 -5.72
N ASP A 495 34.03 -18.32 -6.28
CA ASP A 495 32.90 -18.91 -5.55
C ASP A 495 33.06 -20.45 -5.53
N GLU A 496 32.77 -21.08 -4.39
CA GLU A 496 32.86 -22.53 -4.25
C GLU A 496 31.68 -23.29 -4.88
N ARG A 497 30.65 -22.57 -5.29
CA ARG A 497 29.44 -23.16 -5.93
C ARG A 497 29.72 -23.49 -7.39
N GLU A 498 29.05 -24.53 -7.87
CA GLU A 498 29.09 -24.89 -9.29
C GLU A 498 28.38 -23.83 -10.14
N VAL A 499 29.08 -23.29 -11.14
CA VAL A 499 28.54 -22.26 -12.04
C VAL A 499 27.99 -22.93 -13.29
N VAL A 500 26.72 -22.62 -13.63
CA VAL A 500 26.00 -23.16 -14.79
C VAL A 500 25.63 -22.01 -15.72
N LYS A 501 26.05 -22.07 -16.98
CA LYS A 501 25.61 -21.16 -18.04
C LYS A 501 24.41 -21.74 -18.75
N VAL A 502 23.41 -20.89 -19.00
CA VAL A 502 22.18 -21.28 -19.68
C VAL A 502 21.88 -20.25 -20.77
N GLY A 503 22.05 -20.66 -22.03
CA GLY A 503 21.64 -19.91 -23.18
C GLY A 503 20.29 -20.41 -23.69
N VAL A 504 19.33 -19.52 -23.89
CA VAL A 504 17.98 -19.88 -24.35
C VAL A 504 17.60 -19.05 -25.56
N ALA A 505 17.11 -19.71 -26.61
CA ALA A 505 16.50 -19.04 -27.75
C ALA A 505 14.97 -19.11 -27.65
N PHE A 506 14.30 -18.02 -27.96
CA PHE A 506 12.85 -17.97 -28.11
C PHE A 506 12.44 -18.38 -29.51
N ASP A 507 11.42 -19.23 -29.63
CA ASP A 507 10.81 -19.56 -30.91
C ASP A 507 9.59 -18.67 -31.17
N ALA A 508 9.72 -17.76 -32.12
CA ALA A 508 8.66 -16.83 -32.50
C ALA A 508 7.43 -17.53 -33.13
N ALA A 509 7.59 -18.72 -33.72
CA ALA A 509 6.50 -19.47 -34.36
C ALA A 509 5.62 -20.14 -33.31
N THR A 510 6.22 -20.79 -32.32
CA THR A 510 5.51 -21.44 -31.20
C THR A 510 5.24 -20.46 -30.04
N ARG A 511 5.88 -19.28 -30.07
CA ARG A 511 5.80 -18.24 -29.00
C ARG A 511 6.15 -18.81 -27.63
N ASN A 512 7.21 -19.59 -27.59
CA ASN A 512 7.64 -20.29 -26.39
C ASN A 512 9.17 -20.38 -26.35
N LEU A 513 9.72 -20.98 -25.31
CA LEU A 513 11.11 -21.38 -25.31
C LEU A 513 11.36 -22.36 -26.47
N GLY A 514 12.30 -22.02 -27.32
CA GLY A 514 12.77 -22.85 -28.44
C GLY A 514 13.85 -23.83 -27.98
N GLU A 515 15.06 -23.63 -28.48
CA GLU A 515 16.25 -24.38 -28.09
C GLU A 515 16.96 -23.74 -26.92
N TRP A 516 17.64 -24.56 -26.09
CA TRP A 516 18.52 -24.09 -25.03
C TRP A 516 19.79 -24.92 -24.94
N LEU A 517 20.85 -24.32 -24.44
CA LEU A 517 22.11 -24.94 -24.12
C LEU A 517 22.46 -24.74 -22.66
N ILE A 518 22.94 -25.78 -22.02
CA ILE A 518 23.38 -25.77 -20.63
C ILE A 518 24.86 -26.17 -20.60
N GLU A 519 25.71 -25.29 -20.09
CA GLU A 519 27.12 -25.58 -19.89
C GLU A 519 27.47 -25.46 -18.42
N LYS A 520 28.10 -26.50 -17.86
CA LYS A 520 28.65 -26.50 -16.51
C LYS A 520 30.10 -26.07 -16.58
N THR A 521 30.46 -25.07 -15.77
CA THR A 521 31.87 -24.69 -15.63
C THR A 521 32.48 -25.61 -14.58
N LEU A 522 33.51 -26.34 -15.01
CA LEU A 522 34.27 -27.25 -14.15
C LEU A 522 35.03 -26.52 -13.04
#